data_2d98d74078884345c12ddbc83a25c979
#
_entry.id   2d98d74078884345c12ddbc83a25c979
#
_cell.length_a   1.000
_cell.length_b   1.000
_cell.length_c   1.000
_cell.angle_alpha   90.00
_cell.angle_beta   90.00
_cell.angle_gamma   90.00
#
_symmetry.space_group_name_H-M   'P 1'
#
loop_
_entity.id
_entity.type
_entity.pdbx_description
1 polymer ?
#
loop_
_entity_poly.entity_id
_entity_poly.type
_entity_poly.pdbx_seq_one_letter_code
_entity_poly.pdbx_strand_id
1 'polypeptide(L)'
;MENINLFYREVVLRILSFFYKLYARITFKKFDCTTLRGTEGGLFYVNSDMTVSCNCQDIDASGRLCDLNEVSFEHILGGEKATSFRDKLINGYLPILRCVICPSLRVVKDVENKDTYSLPKGFAIENTSLCPLKCDSCPREKIARIRKKGRSMSLADIEKLAKNLRDINAVECNFVNLGEPFLSRNVLSELEIIKKYNPEIKILTSTNCMILDSTEKRKAALLTDHIIVSIFGISSEMCGRYQRNLDFDKSYENLKRLIEFRNSQGNARPYIVWHYVVFRWNDKPEYIEKAIELSKEAGVDEMVFTFSRTPVYGMSWRFILNLPPFNS
;
A
#
# COMPACT_ATOMS: atom_id res chain seq x y z
N MET A 1 -16.32 17.80 -3.32
CA MET A 1 -16.19 17.00 -2.08
C MET A 1 -14.77 16.46 -1.86
N GLU A 2 -14.03 16.01 -2.88
CA GLU A 2 -12.62 15.55 -2.74
C GLU A 2 -11.68 16.57 -2.07
N ASN A 3 -11.79 17.85 -2.42
CA ASN A 3 -10.95 18.92 -1.85
C ASN A 3 -11.23 19.17 -0.37
N ILE A 4 -12.47 18.96 0.10
CA ILE A 4 -12.86 19.19 1.49
C ILE A 4 -12.27 18.10 2.39
N ASN A 5 -12.33 16.85 1.99
CA ASN A 5 -11.77 15.73 2.76
C ASN A 5 -10.24 15.81 2.86
N LEU A 6 -9.56 16.21 1.79
CA LEU A 6 -8.11 16.40 1.80
C LEU A 6 -7.69 17.62 2.64
N PHE A 7 -8.43 18.71 2.58
CA PHE A 7 -8.21 19.90 3.40
C PHE A 7 -8.39 19.58 4.89
N TYR A 8 -9.51 18.92 5.25
CA TYR A 8 -9.79 18.54 6.64
C TYR A 8 -8.69 17.61 7.17
N ARG A 9 -8.25 16.64 6.38
CA ARG A 9 -7.15 15.73 6.72
C ARG A 9 -5.84 16.49 6.97
N GLU A 10 -5.54 17.50 6.17
CA GLU A 10 -4.32 18.31 6.35
C GLU A 10 -4.37 19.14 7.62
N VAL A 11 -5.51 19.76 7.93
CA VAL A 11 -5.71 20.51 9.17
C VAL A 11 -5.52 19.61 10.40
N VAL A 12 -6.15 18.43 10.42
CA VAL A 12 -5.99 17.45 11.50
C VAL A 12 -4.52 17.04 11.67
N LEU A 13 -3.81 16.76 10.58
CA LEU A 13 -2.39 16.41 10.66
C LEU A 13 -1.52 17.54 11.22
N ARG A 14 -1.81 18.79 10.89
CA ARG A 14 -1.11 19.97 11.47
C ARG A 14 -1.34 20.09 12.96
N ILE A 15 -2.57 19.92 13.42
CA ILE A 15 -2.93 19.92 14.85
C ILE A 15 -2.19 18.78 15.56
N LEU A 16 -2.26 17.56 15.06
CA LEU A 16 -1.54 16.42 15.64
C LEU A 16 -0.02 16.66 15.65
N SER A 17 0.55 17.21 14.58
CA SER A 17 1.98 17.53 14.53
C SER A 17 2.40 18.53 15.61
N PHE A 18 1.56 19.51 15.89
CA PHE A 18 1.78 20.46 16.98
C PHE A 18 1.83 19.73 18.34
N PHE A 19 0.85 18.86 18.62
CA PHE A 19 0.82 18.11 19.88
C PHE A 19 1.98 17.12 20.02
N TYR A 20 2.37 16.44 18.95
CA TYR A 20 3.56 15.57 18.97
C TYR A 20 4.85 16.34 19.32
N LYS A 21 5.05 17.51 18.72
CA LYS A 21 6.20 18.38 19.01
C LYS A 21 6.17 18.90 20.46
N LEU A 22 4.99 19.32 20.92
CA LEU A 22 4.80 19.78 22.31
C LEU A 22 5.09 18.65 23.29
N TYR A 23 4.54 17.46 23.05
CA TYR A 23 4.79 16.27 23.86
C TYR A 23 6.27 15.92 23.91
N ALA A 24 6.96 15.88 22.78
CA ALA A 24 8.40 15.59 22.72
C ALA A 24 9.20 16.60 23.54
N ARG A 25 8.87 17.91 23.45
CA ARG A 25 9.53 18.97 24.23
C ARG A 25 9.33 18.82 25.74
N ILE A 26 8.08 18.62 26.18
CA ILE A 26 7.74 18.52 27.62
C ILE A 26 8.35 17.25 28.23
N THR A 27 8.38 16.15 27.50
CA THR A 27 8.87 14.86 28.00
C THR A 27 10.35 14.59 27.71
N PHE A 28 11.04 15.53 27.06
CA PHE A 28 12.45 15.38 26.62
C PHE A 28 12.66 14.13 25.73
N LYS A 29 11.63 13.73 24.97
CA LYS A 29 11.69 12.60 24.07
C LYS A 29 12.09 13.05 22.65
N LYS A 30 12.61 12.09 21.90
CA LYS A 30 13.02 12.21 20.51
C LYS A 30 12.14 11.36 19.62
N PHE A 31 12.33 11.46 18.35
CA PHE A 31 11.69 10.58 17.36
C PHE A 31 12.72 9.70 16.68
N ASP A 32 12.27 8.54 16.25
CA ASP A 32 13.01 7.64 15.38
C ASP A 32 12.09 7.08 14.30
N CYS A 33 12.64 6.49 13.24
CA CYS A 33 11.88 5.97 12.12
C CYS A 33 12.45 4.63 11.67
N THR A 34 11.64 3.55 11.80
CA THR A 34 12.06 2.20 11.42
C THR A 34 12.44 2.09 9.93
N THR A 35 11.74 2.80 9.04
CA THR A 35 12.08 2.85 7.60
C THR A 35 13.46 3.47 7.37
N LEU A 36 13.75 4.63 7.98
CA LEU A 36 15.06 5.31 7.82
C LEU A 36 16.19 4.62 8.57
N ARG A 37 15.87 3.69 9.45
CA ARG A 37 16.85 2.79 10.12
C ARG A 37 17.04 1.49 9.36
N GLY A 38 16.10 1.09 8.53
CA GLY A 38 16.06 -0.24 7.90
C GLY A 38 15.82 -1.38 8.88
N THR A 39 15.12 -1.08 9.99
CA THR A 39 14.72 -2.09 10.98
C THR A 39 13.42 -2.75 10.58
N GLU A 40 13.01 -3.81 11.29
CA GLU A 40 11.79 -4.58 11.00
C GLU A 40 10.55 -3.69 10.82
N GLY A 41 9.75 -4.00 9.79
CA GLY A 41 8.53 -3.28 9.43
C GLY A 41 8.72 -1.97 8.65
N GLY A 42 9.96 -1.58 8.36
CA GLY A 42 10.26 -0.45 7.49
C GLY A 42 10.17 -0.84 6.01
N LEU A 43 9.43 -0.06 5.22
CA LEU A 43 9.34 -0.22 3.77
C LEU A 43 9.66 1.09 3.08
N PHE A 44 10.44 1.02 2.00
CA PHE A 44 10.52 2.09 1.02
C PHE A 44 9.57 1.86 -0.13
N TYR A 45 9.06 2.93 -0.68
CA TYR A 45 8.11 2.92 -1.79
C TYR A 45 8.78 3.44 -3.05
N VAL A 46 9.02 2.54 -3.99
CA VAL A 46 9.50 2.89 -5.33
C VAL A 46 8.28 3.20 -6.19
N ASN A 47 8.16 4.45 -6.55
CA ASN A 47 7.03 4.97 -7.33
C ASN A 47 7.20 4.64 -8.83
N SER A 48 6.10 4.69 -9.58
CA SER A 48 6.08 4.40 -11.02
C SER A 48 6.93 5.32 -11.90
N ASP A 49 7.49 6.40 -11.34
CA ASP A 49 8.46 7.29 -11.96
C ASP A 49 9.91 7.07 -11.47
N MET A 50 10.17 5.94 -10.80
CA MET A 50 11.45 5.56 -10.21
C MET A 50 11.91 6.43 -9.04
N THR A 51 11.05 7.29 -8.51
CA THR A 51 11.38 8.02 -7.27
C THR A 51 11.10 7.16 -6.05
N VAL A 52 11.90 7.33 -5.00
CA VAL A 52 11.74 6.60 -3.73
C VAL A 52 11.14 7.52 -2.69
N SER A 53 10.06 7.07 -2.07
CA SER A 53 9.42 7.74 -0.93
C SER A 53 9.52 6.93 0.34
N CYS A 54 9.64 7.61 1.49
CA CYS A 54 9.70 6.96 2.81
C CYS A 54 8.32 6.50 3.33
N ASN A 55 7.24 6.79 2.62
CA ASN A 55 5.88 6.40 3.01
C ASN A 55 4.96 6.17 1.80
N CYS A 56 3.92 5.33 1.99
CA CYS A 56 3.00 4.93 0.94
C CYS A 56 2.09 6.05 0.41
N GLN A 57 1.90 7.12 1.15
CA GLN A 57 0.99 8.21 0.81
C GLN A 57 1.73 9.54 0.71
N ASP A 58 2.80 9.56 -0.05
CA ASP A 58 3.57 10.78 -0.30
C ASP A 58 2.84 11.70 -1.30
N ILE A 59 1.74 12.32 -0.81
CA ILE A 59 0.77 13.08 -1.61
C ILE A 59 1.37 14.37 -2.19
N ASP A 60 2.36 14.92 -1.51
CA ASP A 60 2.98 16.21 -1.84
C ASP A 60 4.46 16.08 -2.18
N ALA A 61 4.94 14.86 -2.37
CA ALA A 61 6.35 14.50 -2.59
C ALA A 61 7.30 14.99 -1.46
N SER A 62 6.77 15.32 -0.29
CA SER A 62 7.58 15.78 0.85
C SER A 62 8.44 14.66 1.44
N GLY A 63 7.98 13.40 1.33
CA GLY A 63 8.68 12.19 1.75
C GLY A 63 9.60 11.57 0.71
N ARG A 64 9.72 12.19 -0.48
CA ARG A 64 10.61 11.73 -1.53
C ARG A 64 12.07 11.85 -1.08
N LEU A 65 12.80 10.75 -1.12
CA LEU A 65 14.20 10.65 -0.69
C LEU A 65 15.17 10.84 -1.86
N CYS A 66 14.94 10.14 -2.97
CA CYS A 66 15.82 10.18 -4.13
C CYS A 66 15.07 9.78 -5.43
N ASP A 67 15.80 9.79 -6.55
CA ASP A 67 15.38 9.30 -7.85
C ASP A 67 16.33 8.19 -8.29
N LEU A 68 15.83 6.97 -8.47
CA LEU A 68 16.65 5.82 -8.88
C LEU A 68 17.10 5.89 -10.34
N ASN A 69 16.63 6.86 -11.11
CA ASN A 69 17.25 7.14 -12.41
C ASN A 69 18.63 7.80 -12.27
N GLU A 70 18.88 8.48 -11.13
CA GLU A 70 20.08 9.26 -10.86
C GLU A 70 21.03 8.56 -9.90
N VAL A 71 20.47 7.77 -8.94
CA VAL A 71 21.27 7.11 -7.89
C VAL A 71 20.94 5.63 -7.75
N SER A 72 21.80 4.85 -7.08
CA SER A 72 21.55 3.45 -6.73
C SER A 72 20.84 3.30 -5.40
N PHE A 73 20.35 2.08 -5.08
CA PHE A 73 19.69 1.75 -3.81
C PHE A 73 20.55 2.09 -2.58
N GLU A 74 21.86 1.89 -2.65
CA GLU A 74 22.82 2.19 -1.56
C GLU A 74 22.73 3.65 -1.11
N HIS A 75 22.42 4.56 -2.03
CA HIS A 75 22.34 6.00 -1.74
C HIS A 75 20.99 6.41 -1.12
N ILE A 76 19.99 5.54 -1.04
CA ILE A 76 18.67 5.91 -0.47
C ILE A 76 18.83 6.43 0.96
N LEU A 77 19.57 5.71 1.80
CA LEU A 77 19.76 6.06 3.21
C LEU A 77 20.94 7.00 3.46
N GLY A 78 21.99 6.94 2.64
CA GLY A 78 23.15 7.83 2.73
C GLY A 78 22.94 9.21 2.12
N GLY A 79 21.87 9.40 1.34
CA GLY A 79 21.58 10.66 0.67
C GLY A 79 21.22 11.80 1.62
N GLU A 80 21.43 13.03 1.16
CA GLU A 80 21.22 14.26 1.93
C GLU A 80 19.80 14.32 2.56
N LYS A 81 18.77 13.96 1.80
CA LYS A 81 17.39 14.01 2.26
C LYS A 81 17.12 13.05 3.43
N ALA A 82 17.58 11.81 3.32
CA ALA A 82 17.42 10.80 4.37
C ALA A 82 18.19 11.19 5.64
N THR A 83 19.40 11.70 5.49
CA THR A 83 20.22 12.22 6.59
C THR A 83 19.53 13.39 7.28
N SER A 84 19.08 14.40 6.53
CA SER A 84 18.32 15.53 7.07
C SER A 84 17.07 15.09 7.82
N PHE A 85 16.39 14.03 7.36
CA PHE A 85 15.20 13.52 8.06
C PHE A 85 15.57 12.86 9.39
N ARG A 86 16.64 12.06 9.44
CA ARG A 86 17.13 11.47 10.69
C ARG A 86 17.56 12.55 11.69
N ASP A 87 18.28 13.57 11.23
CA ASP A 87 18.70 14.69 12.09
C ASP A 87 17.52 15.43 12.70
N LYS A 88 16.48 15.71 11.90
CA LYS A 88 15.25 16.34 12.42
C LYS A 88 14.59 15.47 13.51
N LEU A 89 14.46 14.16 13.27
CA LEU A 89 13.83 13.24 14.21
C LEU A 89 14.59 13.19 15.55
N ILE A 90 15.90 13.08 15.51
CA ILE A 90 16.78 13.06 16.69
C ILE A 90 16.67 14.37 17.49
N ASN A 91 16.46 15.49 16.81
CA ASN A 91 16.28 16.78 17.44
C ASN A 91 14.82 17.07 17.86
N GLY A 92 13.93 16.06 17.85
CA GLY A 92 12.54 16.19 18.29
C GLY A 92 11.61 16.86 17.27
N TYR A 93 12.01 16.90 15.99
CA TYR A 93 11.22 17.47 14.91
C TYR A 93 10.71 16.39 13.95
N LEU A 94 9.48 16.52 13.49
CA LEU A 94 8.94 15.67 12.44
C LEU A 94 9.36 16.22 11.06
N PRO A 95 10.07 15.44 10.23
CA PRO A 95 10.56 15.89 8.93
C PRO A 95 9.45 16.35 7.98
N ILE A 96 8.33 15.61 7.97
CA ILE A 96 7.16 15.86 7.14
C ILE A 96 5.88 15.67 7.96
N LEU A 97 4.81 16.28 7.50
CA LEU A 97 3.52 16.25 8.20
C LEU A 97 2.96 14.82 8.33
N ARG A 98 3.24 13.95 7.38
CA ARG A 98 2.80 12.55 7.37
C ARG A 98 3.41 11.68 8.45
N CYS A 99 4.52 12.09 9.05
CA CYS A 99 5.13 11.34 10.15
C CYS A 99 4.15 11.09 11.30
N VAL A 100 3.20 12.00 11.53
CA VAL A 100 2.22 11.91 12.65
C VAL A 100 1.35 10.65 12.62
N ILE A 101 1.07 10.14 11.42
CA ILE A 101 0.23 8.96 11.19
C ILE A 101 1.03 7.78 10.60
N CYS A 102 2.35 7.95 10.50
CA CYS A 102 3.20 6.93 9.90
C CYS A 102 3.47 5.79 10.89
N PRO A 103 3.20 4.53 10.50
CA PRO A 103 3.45 3.39 11.39
C PRO A 103 4.94 3.16 11.67
N SER A 104 5.83 3.76 10.88
CA SER A 104 7.29 3.68 11.09
C SER A 104 7.82 4.68 12.13
N LEU A 105 7.01 5.66 12.57
CA LEU A 105 7.42 6.62 13.58
C LEU A 105 7.45 5.97 14.97
N ARG A 106 8.52 6.21 15.70
CA ARG A 106 8.68 5.81 17.11
C ARG A 106 8.99 7.02 17.98
N VAL A 107 8.43 7.05 19.19
CA VAL A 107 8.78 8.03 20.21
C VAL A 107 9.72 7.36 21.19
N VAL A 108 10.92 7.87 21.33
CA VAL A 108 12.01 7.25 22.10
C VAL A 108 12.61 8.24 23.10
N LYS A 109 13.25 7.74 24.16
CA LYS A 109 13.98 8.60 25.10
C LYS A 109 15.30 9.06 24.48
N ASP A 110 16.00 8.13 23.88
CA ASP A 110 17.23 8.40 23.14
C ASP A 110 17.30 7.54 21.87
N VAL A 111 18.07 7.98 20.91
CA VAL A 111 18.31 7.25 19.66
C VAL A 111 19.66 6.57 19.80
N GLU A 112 19.63 5.26 20.03
CA GLU A 112 20.82 4.43 20.04
C GLU A 112 21.43 4.36 18.64
N ASN A 113 22.78 4.36 18.57
CA ASN A 113 23.54 4.18 17.33
C ASN A 113 23.04 5.06 16.17
N LYS A 114 23.11 6.37 16.33
CA LYS A 114 22.57 7.37 15.38
C LYS A 114 23.01 7.15 13.92
N ASP A 115 24.22 6.66 13.73
CA ASP A 115 24.83 6.48 12.41
C ASP A 115 24.66 5.06 11.85
N THR A 116 24.00 4.16 12.60
CA THR A 116 23.74 2.80 12.15
C THR A 116 22.40 2.75 11.43
N TYR A 117 22.44 2.42 10.14
CA TYR A 117 21.28 2.15 9.31
C TYR A 117 21.63 1.10 8.26
N SER A 118 20.62 0.35 7.83
CA SER A 118 20.73 -0.62 6.74
C SER A 118 19.53 -0.51 5.82
N LEU A 119 19.65 -0.94 4.58
CA LEU A 119 18.49 -1.03 3.71
C LEU A 119 17.51 -2.08 4.27
N PRO A 120 16.19 -1.81 4.27
CA PRO A 120 15.21 -2.80 4.67
C PRO A 120 15.24 -3.99 3.71
N LYS A 121 14.77 -5.15 4.19
CA LYS A 121 14.66 -6.36 3.36
C LYS A 121 13.38 -6.40 2.52
N GLY A 122 12.49 -5.41 2.69
CA GLY A 122 11.25 -5.29 1.95
C GLY A 122 11.12 -3.94 1.24
N PHE A 123 10.55 -3.97 0.03
CA PHE A 123 10.24 -2.79 -0.78
C PHE A 123 8.84 -2.88 -1.34
N ALA A 124 8.17 -1.73 -1.42
CA ALA A 124 6.93 -1.60 -2.19
C ALA A 124 7.26 -1.01 -3.56
N ILE A 125 6.78 -1.66 -4.63
CA ILE A 125 7.01 -1.25 -6.01
C ILE A 125 5.68 -0.93 -6.66
N GLU A 126 5.50 0.31 -7.07
CA GLU A 126 4.35 0.75 -7.87
C GLU A 126 4.70 0.63 -9.35
N ASN A 127 4.46 -0.53 -9.96
CA ASN A 127 4.71 -0.74 -11.39
C ASN A 127 3.89 0.22 -12.26
N THR A 128 2.70 0.58 -11.79
CA THR A 128 1.84 1.59 -12.44
C THR A 128 1.03 2.35 -11.41
N SER A 129 0.83 3.64 -11.64
CA SER A 129 -0.11 4.47 -10.87
C SER A 129 -1.50 4.55 -11.53
N LEU A 130 -1.73 3.84 -12.64
CA LEU A 130 -3.03 3.78 -13.30
C LEU A 130 -3.99 2.86 -12.52
N CYS A 131 -5.25 3.21 -12.49
CA CYS A 131 -6.32 2.40 -11.89
C CYS A 131 -7.65 2.75 -12.54
N PRO A 132 -8.53 1.78 -12.84
CA PRO A 132 -9.85 2.04 -13.39
C PRO A 132 -10.80 2.69 -12.39
N LEU A 133 -10.51 2.55 -11.08
CA LEU A 133 -11.35 3.09 -10.02
C LEU A 133 -11.02 4.55 -9.68
N LYS A 134 -12.02 5.22 -9.10
CA LYS A 134 -11.92 6.57 -8.49
C LYS A 134 -12.39 6.53 -7.05
N CYS A 135 -11.67 5.78 -6.20
CA CYS A 135 -12.03 5.65 -4.79
C CYS A 135 -12.04 7.00 -4.08
N ASP A 136 -13.03 7.21 -3.22
CA ASP A 136 -13.37 8.53 -2.66
C ASP A 136 -12.25 9.21 -1.87
N SER A 137 -11.40 8.45 -1.19
CA SER A 137 -10.28 9.00 -0.42
C SER A 137 -8.89 8.64 -0.99
N CYS A 138 -8.84 8.11 -2.21
CA CYS A 138 -7.58 7.76 -2.84
C CYS A 138 -6.85 9.01 -3.36
N PRO A 139 -5.62 9.27 -2.92
CA PRO A 139 -4.88 10.46 -3.34
C PRO A 139 -4.23 10.34 -4.72
N ARG A 140 -4.45 9.23 -5.43
CA ARG A 140 -3.76 8.87 -6.68
C ARG A 140 -3.77 9.98 -7.74
N GLU A 141 -4.92 10.59 -7.98
CA GLU A 141 -5.03 11.66 -8.99
C GLU A 141 -4.21 12.90 -8.63
N LYS A 142 -4.13 13.24 -7.33
CA LYS A 142 -3.31 14.35 -6.84
C LYS A 142 -1.82 14.03 -7.02
N ILE A 143 -1.41 12.84 -6.64
CA ILE A 143 -0.02 12.37 -6.76
C ILE A 143 0.40 12.31 -8.23
N ALA A 144 -0.45 11.82 -9.11
CA ALA A 144 -0.16 11.73 -10.55
C ALA A 144 0.11 13.11 -11.20
N ARG A 145 -0.43 14.21 -10.64
CA ARG A 145 -0.15 15.58 -11.10
C ARG A 145 1.23 16.08 -10.66
N ILE A 146 1.73 15.57 -9.55
CA ILE A 146 3.03 15.97 -8.97
C ILE A 146 4.17 15.18 -9.61
N ARG A 147 3.91 13.94 -10.01
CA ARG A 147 4.89 13.10 -10.69
C ARG A 147 5.05 13.54 -12.15
N LYS A 148 6.25 13.98 -12.51
CA LYS A 148 6.55 14.55 -13.84
C LYS A 148 6.79 13.52 -14.94
N LYS A 149 7.07 12.26 -14.58
CA LYS A 149 7.35 11.15 -15.51
C LYS A 149 6.14 10.25 -15.66
N GLY A 150 6.20 9.32 -16.61
CA GLY A 150 5.10 8.42 -16.96
C GLY A 150 4.46 7.70 -15.77
N ARG A 151 3.26 7.18 -15.99
CA ARG A 151 2.44 6.54 -14.95
C ARG A 151 2.68 5.04 -14.81
N SER A 152 3.55 4.46 -15.61
CA SER A 152 3.92 3.04 -15.56
C SER A 152 5.42 2.89 -15.79
N MET A 153 6.03 1.93 -15.08
CA MET A 153 7.42 1.56 -15.30
C MET A 153 7.59 0.85 -16.64
N SER A 154 8.75 1.04 -17.26
CA SER A 154 9.19 0.22 -18.39
C SER A 154 9.74 -1.12 -17.89
N LEU A 155 9.86 -2.11 -18.79
CA LEU A 155 10.52 -3.38 -18.43
C LEU A 155 11.99 -3.16 -18.05
N ALA A 156 12.65 -2.15 -18.60
CA ALA A 156 14.01 -1.78 -18.21
C ALA A 156 14.10 -1.24 -16.78
N ASP A 157 13.09 -0.45 -16.34
CA ASP A 157 12.99 0.01 -14.96
C ASP A 157 12.78 -1.17 -14.01
N ILE A 158 11.88 -2.09 -14.35
CA ILE A 158 11.62 -3.31 -13.57
C ILE A 158 12.87 -4.19 -13.49
N GLU A 159 13.60 -4.35 -14.59
CA GLU A 159 14.86 -5.12 -14.58
C GLU A 159 15.93 -4.46 -13.70
N LYS A 160 16.06 -3.14 -13.77
CA LYS A 160 16.96 -2.38 -12.91
C LYS A 160 16.59 -2.60 -11.43
N LEU A 161 15.31 -2.52 -11.09
CA LEU A 161 14.83 -2.76 -9.72
C LEU A 161 15.08 -4.20 -9.28
N ALA A 162 14.80 -5.18 -10.12
CA ALA A 162 15.01 -6.60 -9.81
C ALA A 162 16.49 -6.91 -9.50
N LYS A 163 17.41 -6.32 -10.25
CA LYS A 163 18.86 -6.43 -9.97
C LYS A 163 19.23 -5.78 -8.65
N ASN A 164 18.74 -4.57 -8.37
CA ASN A 164 18.97 -3.90 -7.10
C ASN A 164 18.41 -4.69 -5.89
N LEU A 165 17.23 -5.27 -6.01
CA LEU A 165 16.65 -6.13 -4.97
C LEU A 165 17.52 -7.35 -4.69
N ARG A 166 18.06 -7.99 -5.72
CA ARG A 166 19.01 -9.10 -5.61
C ARG A 166 20.27 -8.66 -4.85
N ASP A 167 20.85 -7.53 -5.24
CA ASP A 167 22.14 -7.05 -4.72
C ASP A 167 22.06 -6.72 -3.20
N ILE A 168 20.89 -6.32 -2.71
CA ILE A 168 20.64 -6.10 -1.27
C ILE A 168 20.07 -7.34 -0.56
N ASN A 169 19.91 -8.48 -1.25
CA ASN A 169 19.25 -9.67 -0.73
C ASN A 169 17.87 -9.38 -0.13
N ALA A 170 17.01 -8.70 -0.91
CA ALA A 170 15.64 -8.43 -0.51
C ALA A 170 14.85 -9.74 -0.37
N VAL A 171 14.02 -9.84 0.67
CA VAL A 171 13.22 -11.03 0.96
C VAL A 171 11.75 -10.85 0.63
N GLU A 172 11.29 -9.59 0.50
CA GLU A 172 9.88 -9.25 0.26
C GLU A 172 9.74 -8.09 -0.73
N CYS A 173 8.76 -8.22 -1.61
CA CYS A 173 8.34 -7.21 -2.55
C CYS A 173 6.82 -7.02 -2.47
N ASN A 174 6.37 -5.86 -1.99
CA ASN A 174 4.98 -5.46 -2.11
C ASN A 174 4.76 -4.85 -3.50
N PHE A 175 4.31 -5.67 -4.46
CA PHE A 175 4.10 -5.25 -5.84
C PHE A 175 2.78 -4.50 -5.99
N VAL A 176 2.66 -3.40 -5.27
CA VAL A 176 1.50 -2.49 -5.27
C VAL A 176 1.82 -1.22 -4.49
N ASN A 177 1.17 -0.09 -4.85
CA ASN A 177 1.01 1.08 -3.99
C ASN A 177 -0.37 1.72 -4.23
N LEU A 178 -0.51 2.65 -5.14
CA LEU A 178 -1.77 3.39 -5.38
C LEU A 178 -2.47 2.99 -6.67
N GLY A 179 -1.77 2.38 -7.61
CA GLY A 179 -2.30 1.90 -8.88
C GLY A 179 -3.01 0.56 -8.76
N GLU A 180 -3.46 0.06 -9.88
CA GLU A 180 -3.91 -1.32 -10.05
C GLU A 180 -2.83 -2.09 -10.82
N PRO A 181 -2.06 -2.96 -10.17
CA PRO A 181 -0.88 -3.59 -10.78
C PRO A 181 -1.19 -4.33 -12.07
N PHE A 182 -2.32 -5.04 -12.12
CA PHE A 182 -2.75 -5.83 -13.27
C PHE A 182 -3.29 -4.99 -14.44
N LEU A 183 -3.31 -3.65 -14.31
CA LEU A 183 -3.59 -2.75 -15.42
C LEU A 183 -2.37 -2.56 -16.33
N SER A 184 -1.16 -2.87 -15.86
CA SER A 184 0.01 -2.91 -16.72
C SER A 184 -0.16 -3.96 -17.82
N ARG A 185 0.14 -3.57 -19.06
CA ARG A 185 0.11 -4.49 -20.20
C ARG A 185 1.20 -5.56 -20.14
N ASN A 186 2.25 -5.30 -19.37
CA ASN A 186 3.42 -6.15 -19.25
C ASN A 186 3.51 -6.85 -17.90
N VAL A 187 2.42 -6.89 -17.10
CA VAL A 187 2.44 -7.37 -15.71
C VAL A 187 3.03 -8.77 -15.57
N LEU A 188 2.80 -9.67 -16.52
CA LEU A 188 3.40 -11.00 -16.50
C LEU A 188 4.93 -10.91 -16.63
N SER A 189 5.43 -10.23 -17.66
CA SER A 189 6.87 -10.05 -17.87
C SER A 189 7.54 -9.28 -16.73
N GLU A 190 6.85 -8.32 -16.12
CA GLU A 190 7.33 -7.58 -14.94
C GLU A 190 7.60 -8.53 -13.77
N LEU A 191 6.65 -9.40 -13.45
CA LEU A 191 6.78 -10.37 -12.36
C LEU A 191 7.77 -11.50 -12.70
N GLU A 192 7.80 -11.96 -13.95
CA GLU A 192 8.81 -12.92 -14.43
C GLU A 192 10.24 -12.36 -14.28
N ILE A 193 10.46 -11.10 -14.61
CA ILE A 193 11.76 -10.44 -14.43
C ILE A 193 12.13 -10.39 -12.93
N ILE A 194 11.21 -10.00 -12.06
CA ILE A 194 11.47 -9.96 -10.62
C ILE A 194 11.86 -11.35 -10.12
N LYS A 195 11.09 -12.38 -10.44
CA LYS A 195 11.36 -13.77 -10.03
C LYS A 195 12.63 -14.33 -10.66
N LYS A 196 12.97 -13.96 -11.90
CA LYS A 196 14.22 -14.37 -12.57
C LYS A 196 15.45 -13.94 -11.78
N TYR A 197 15.49 -12.72 -11.30
CA TYR A 197 16.63 -12.19 -10.55
C TYR A 197 16.56 -12.52 -9.06
N ASN A 198 15.36 -12.79 -8.52
CA ASN A 198 15.08 -13.03 -7.11
C ASN A 198 14.10 -14.20 -6.96
N PRO A 199 14.54 -15.46 -7.18
CA PRO A 199 13.63 -16.62 -7.20
C PRO A 199 12.85 -16.80 -5.90
N GLU A 200 13.49 -16.55 -4.75
CA GLU A 200 12.94 -16.79 -3.42
C GLU A 200 12.20 -15.57 -2.82
N ILE A 201 12.19 -14.43 -3.53
CA ILE A 201 11.52 -13.24 -3.01
C ILE A 201 10.02 -13.49 -2.87
N LYS A 202 9.47 -13.15 -1.72
CA LYS A 202 8.02 -13.20 -1.49
C LYS A 202 7.37 -11.98 -2.10
N ILE A 203 6.38 -12.20 -2.98
CA ILE A 203 5.65 -11.13 -3.64
C ILE A 203 4.23 -11.05 -3.07
N LEU A 204 3.90 -9.92 -2.47
CA LEU A 204 2.55 -9.56 -2.08
C LEU A 204 2.01 -8.52 -3.05
N THR A 205 0.74 -8.63 -3.43
CA THR A 205 0.07 -7.63 -4.26
C THR A 205 -1.36 -7.40 -3.80
N SER A 206 -1.99 -6.35 -4.31
CA SER A 206 -3.41 -6.08 -4.09
C SER A 206 -4.09 -5.70 -5.39
N THR A 207 -5.35 -6.13 -5.55
CA THR A 207 -6.15 -5.87 -6.75
C THR A 207 -7.62 -5.67 -6.41
N ASN A 208 -8.32 -4.89 -7.25
CA ASN A 208 -9.77 -4.82 -7.23
C ASN A 208 -10.45 -5.89 -8.11
N CYS A 209 -9.70 -6.77 -8.71
CA CYS A 209 -10.10 -7.86 -9.61
C CYS A 209 -10.81 -7.45 -10.91
N MET A 210 -11.18 -6.18 -11.12
CA MET A 210 -11.92 -5.77 -12.32
C MET A 210 -11.23 -6.12 -13.64
N ILE A 211 -9.92 -6.21 -13.62
CA ILE A 211 -9.08 -6.39 -14.82
C ILE A 211 -8.28 -7.68 -14.83
N LEU A 212 -8.55 -8.62 -13.94
CA LEU A 212 -8.01 -9.99 -13.99
C LEU A 212 -8.75 -10.88 -15.00
N ASP A 213 -9.06 -10.33 -16.16
CA ASP A 213 -9.98 -10.86 -17.16
C ASP A 213 -9.31 -11.75 -18.23
N SER A 214 -7.98 -11.88 -18.21
CA SER A 214 -7.24 -12.69 -19.18
C SER A 214 -6.42 -13.80 -18.52
N THR A 215 -6.14 -14.86 -19.26
CA THR A 215 -5.25 -15.95 -18.83
C THR A 215 -3.85 -15.45 -18.53
N GLU A 216 -3.34 -14.47 -19.28
CA GLU A 216 -2.03 -13.88 -19.07
C GLU A 216 -1.94 -13.20 -17.70
N LYS A 217 -2.96 -12.39 -17.33
CA LYS A 217 -3.01 -11.75 -16.01
C LYS A 217 -3.17 -12.75 -14.88
N ARG A 218 -3.93 -13.83 -15.08
CA ARG A 218 -4.01 -14.91 -14.08
C ARG A 218 -2.67 -15.64 -13.94
N LYS A 219 -1.92 -15.89 -15.02
CA LYS A 219 -0.55 -16.39 -14.94
C LYS A 219 0.36 -15.46 -14.15
N ALA A 220 0.26 -14.15 -14.40
CA ALA A 220 0.99 -13.16 -13.62
C ALA A 220 0.64 -13.23 -12.11
N ALA A 221 -0.64 -13.36 -11.78
CA ALA A 221 -1.10 -13.52 -10.40
C ALA A 221 -0.50 -14.76 -9.71
N LEU A 222 -0.32 -15.88 -10.42
CA LEU A 222 0.30 -17.10 -9.87
C LEU A 222 1.80 -16.94 -9.55
N LEU A 223 2.46 -15.90 -10.04
CA LEU A 223 3.85 -15.58 -9.66
C LEU A 223 3.95 -14.85 -8.31
N THR A 224 2.83 -14.50 -7.71
CA THR A 224 2.79 -13.86 -6.39
C THR A 224 2.56 -14.90 -5.28
N ASP A 225 2.94 -14.55 -4.05
CA ASP A 225 2.74 -15.39 -2.87
C ASP A 225 1.44 -15.06 -2.14
N HIS A 226 1.05 -13.78 -2.12
CA HIS A 226 -0.17 -13.27 -1.50
C HIS A 226 -0.89 -12.27 -2.39
N ILE A 227 -2.21 -12.38 -2.48
CA ILE A 227 -3.08 -11.41 -3.16
C ILE A 227 -4.14 -10.91 -2.18
N ILE A 228 -4.16 -9.60 -1.96
CA ILE A 228 -5.22 -8.92 -1.23
C ILE A 228 -6.26 -8.44 -2.26
N VAL A 229 -7.44 -9.05 -2.23
CA VAL A 229 -8.57 -8.66 -3.08
C VAL A 229 -9.38 -7.59 -2.37
N SER A 230 -9.40 -6.39 -2.94
CA SER A 230 -10.02 -5.20 -2.37
C SER A 230 -11.39 -4.95 -3.00
N ILE A 231 -12.44 -5.56 -2.45
CA ILE A 231 -13.85 -5.36 -2.85
C ILE A 231 -14.64 -5.03 -1.58
N PHE A 232 -15.23 -3.82 -1.50
CA PHE A 232 -15.79 -3.27 -0.26
C PHE A 232 -17.32 -3.22 -0.27
N GLY A 233 -17.95 -4.32 -0.68
CA GLY A 233 -19.39 -4.46 -0.73
C GLY A 233 -19.81 -5.77 -1.39
N ILE A 234 -21.13 -5.96 -1.51
CA ILE A 234 -21.77 -7.13 -2.12
C ILE A 234 -22.58 -6.79 -3.37
N SER A 235 -22.46 -5.57 -3.85
CA SER A 235 -23.07 -5.10 -5.10
C SER A 235 -22.31 -3.89 -5.65
N SER A 236 -22.47 -3.63 -6.95
CA SER A 236 -21.86 -2.46 -7.62
C SER A 236 -22.31 -1.14 -7.00
N GLU A 237 -23.58 -1.02 -6.59
CA GLU A 237 -24.10 0.16 -5.90
C GLU A 237 -23.41 0.38 -4.55
N MET A 238 -23.30 -0.67 -3.74
CA MET A 238 -22.66 -0.61 -2.42
C MET A 238 -21.18 -0.27 -2.52
N CYS A 239 -20.44 -0.96 -3.38
CA CYS A 239 -19.04 -0.70 -3.63
C CYS A 239 -18.81 0.71 -4.15
N GLY A 240 -19.63 1.15 -5.09
CA GLY A 240 -19.53 2.44 -5.77
C GLY A 240 -19.62 3.66 -4.86
N ARG A 241 -20.16 3.51 -3.65
CA ARG A 241 -20.18 4.58 -2.63
C ARG A 241 -18.77 5.01 -2.19
N TYR A 242 -17.81 4.09 -2.26
CA TYR A 242 -16.40 4.37 -1.99
C TYR A 242 -15.51 4.08 -3.21
N GLN A 243 -15.64 2.87 -3.79
CA GLN A 243 -14.88 2.42 -4.94
C GLN A 243 -15.63 2.78 -6.23
N ARG A 244 -15.70 4.07 -6.55
CA ARG A 244 -16.40 4.54 -7.75
C ARG A 244 -15.87 3.85 -8.99
N ASN A 245 -16.77 3.46 -9.89
CA ASN A 245 -16.54 2.67 -11.11
C ASN A 245 -16.22 1.19 -10.86
N LEU A 246 -16.35 0.67 -9.64
CA LEU A 246 -16.21 -0.75 -9.42
C LEU A 246 -17.49 -1.46 -9.90
N ASP A 247 -17.31 -2.43 -10.78
CA ASP A 247 -18.30 -3.41 -11.18
C ASP A 247 -18.11 -4.65 -10.31
N PHE A 248 -19.05 -4.88 -9.40
CA PHE A 248 -18.97 -5.98 -8.44
C PHE A 248 -19.04 -7.33 -9.14
N ASP A 249 -19.98 -7.52 -10.05
CA ASP A 249 -20.21 -8.81 -10.71
C ASP A 249 -18.98 -9.22 -11.53
N LYS A 250 -18.40 -8.26 -12.26
CA LYS A 250 -17.14 -8.47 -13.01
C LYS A 250 -15.96 -8.79 -12.07
N SER A 251 -15.82 -8.05 -10.97
CA SER A 251 -14.75 -8.26 -10.00
C SER A 251 -14.86 -9.63 -9.31
N TYR A 252 -16.06 -9.98 -8.90
CA TYR A 252 -16.35 -11.24 -8.22
C TYR A 252 -16.17 -12.45 -9.16
N GLU A 253 -16.64 -12.35 -10.38
CA GLU A 253 -16.44 -13.39 -11.39
C GLU A 253 -14.94 -13.59 -11.73
N ASN A 254 -14.19 -12.49 -11.87
CA ASN A 254 -12.74 -12.58 -12.09
C ASN A 254 -12.01 -13.19 -10.89
N LEU A 255 -12.46 -12.93 -9.67
CA LEU A 255 -11.94 -13.57 -8.46
C LEU A 255 -12.15 -15.08 -8.50
N LYS A 256 -13.37 -15.54 -8.80
CA LYS A 256 -13.68 -16.97 -8.93
C LYS A 256 -12.79 -17.64 -9.99
N ARG A 257 -12.69 -17.03 -11.16
CA ARG A 257 -11.84 -17.53 -12.26
C ARG A 257 -10.36 -17.57 -11.91
N LEU A 258 -9.87 -16.64 -11.08
CA LEU A 258 -8.49 -16.68 -10.59
C LEU A 258 -8.28 -17.87 -9.67
N ILE A 259 -9.21 -18.12 -8.75
CA ILE A 259 -9.14 -19.23 -7.79
C ILE A 259 -9.24 -20.58 -8.52
N GLU A 260 -10.19 -20.71 -9.45
CA GLU A 260 -10.33 -21.91 -10.30
C GLU A 260 -9.05 -22.15 -11.11
N PHE A 261 -8.48 -21.09 -11.69
CA PHE A 261 -7.23 -21.19 -12.46
C PHE A 261 -6.07 -21.64 -11.56
N ARG A 262 -5.89 -21.04 -10.37
CA ARG A 262 -4.90 -21.45 -9.36
C ARG A 262 -5.05 -22.93 -9.03
N ASN A 263 -6.27 -23.35 -8.70
CA ASN A 263 -6.56 -24.72 -8.27
C ASN A 263 -6.33 -25.74 -9.43
N SER A 264 -6.67 -25.37 -10.67
CA SER A 264 -6.46 -26.21 -11.85
C SER A 264 -4.97 -26.45 -12.16
N GLN A 265 -4.09 -25.58 -11.71
CA GLN A 265 -2.62 -25.75 -11.84
C GLN A 265 -2.02 -26.57 -10.68
N GLY A 266 -2.84 -27.07 -9.75
CA GLY A 266 -2.36 -27.79 -8.57
C GLY A 266 -1.57 -26.92 -7.58
N ASN A 267 -1.70 -25.61 -7.66
CA ASN A 267 -0.96 -24.65 -6.85
C ASN A 267 -1.73 -24.29 -5.57
N ALA A 268 -1.01 -24.24 -4.44
CA ALA A 268 -1.51 -23.65 -3.20
C ALA A 268 -1.31 -22.13 -3.12
N ARG A 269 -0.61 -21.55 -4.08
CA ARG A 269 -0.31 -20.10 -4.14
C ARG A 269 -0.87 -19.47 -5.41
N PRO A 270 -1.20 -18.18 -5.34
CA PRO A 270 -1.12 -17.26 -4.19
C PRO A 270 -2.16 -17.59 -3.10
N TYR A 271 -1.83 -17.24 -1.84
CA TYR A 271 -2.82 -17.13 -0.76
C TYR A 271 -3.69 -15.91 -1.02
N ILE A 272 -5.00 -16.09 -1.14
CA ILE A 272 -5.94 -15.05 -1.57
C ILE A 272 -6.79 -14.60 -0.39
N VAL A 273 -6.63 -13.34 -0.01
CA VAL A 273 -7.36 -12.70 1.08
C VAL A 273 -8.38 -11.72 0.53
N TRP A 274 -9.66 -11.93 0.81
CA TRP A 274 -10.66 -10.89 0.52
C TRP A 274 -10.65 -9.85 1.65
N HIS A 275 -10.13 -8.68 1.35
CA HIS A 275 -10.12 -7.53 2.24
C HIS A 275 -11.39 -6.70 2.04
N TYR A 276 -12.21 -6.61 3.07
CA TYR A 276 -13.46 -5.87 3.10
C TYR A 276 -13.36 -4.70 4.07
N VAL A 277 -13.35 -3.48 3.54
CA VAL A 277 -13.39 -2.28 4.39
C VAL A 277 -14.83 -1.98 4.79
N VAL A 278 -15.06 -1.96 6.09
CA VAL A 278 -16.38 -1.72 6.67
C VAL A 278 -16.65 -0.22 6.76
N PHE A 279 -17.74 0.19 6.10
CA PHE A 279 -18.30 1.53 6.13
C PHE A 279 -19.72 1.50 6.67
N ARG A 280 -20.26 2.63 7.13
CA ARG A 280 -21.62 2.73 7.67
C ARG A 280 -22.75 2.27 6.71
N TRP A 281 -22.48 2.12 5.44
CA TRP A 281 -23.46 1.67 4.45
C TRP A 281 -23.36 0.18 4.08
N ASN A 282 -22.32 -0.50 4.57
CA ASN A 282 -22.11 -1.92 4.33
C ASN A 282 -21.87 -2.72 5.62
N ASP A 283 -22.14 -2.12 6.80
CA ASP A 283 -21.82 -2.67 8.14
C ASP A 283 -22.99 -3.41 8.81
N LYS A 284 -24.14 -3.56 8.14
CA LYS A 284 -25.28 -4.28 8.69
C LYS A 284 -25.01 -5.79 8.72
N PRO A 285 -25.56 -6.52 9.74
CA PRO A 285 -25.37 -7.96 9.86
C PRO A 285 -25.64 -8.74 8.55
N GLU A 286 -26.78 -8.47 7.90
CA GLU A 286 -27.15 -9.13 6.66
C GLU A 286 -26.15 -8.92 5.52
N TYR A 287 -25.46 -7.78 5.47
CA TYR A 287 -24.44 -7.52 4.44
C TYR A 287 -23.12 -8.23 4.76
N ILE A 288 -22.74 -8.30 6.03
CA ILE A 288 -21.54 -9.00 6.47
C ILE A 288 -21.70 -10.50 6.29
N GLU A 289 -22.86 -11.06 6.69
CA GLU A 289 -23.19 -12.48 6.49
C GLU A 289 -23.15 -12.82 5.01
N LYS A 290 -23.78 -12.02 4.15
CA LYS A 290 -23.74 -12.23 2.71
C LYS A 290 -22.34 -12.14 2.12
N ALA A 291 -21.50 -11.21 2.59
CA ALA A 291 -20.11 -11.12 2.16
C ALA A 291 -19.30 -12.38 2.54
N ILE A 292 -19.55 -12.92 3.75
CA ILE A 292 -18.93 -14.18 4.21
C ILE A 292 -19.42 -15.37 3.35
N GLU A 293 -20.71 -15.45 3.03
CA GLU A 293 -21.22 -16.48 2.12
C GLU A 293 -20.54 -16.42 0.74
N LEU A 294 -20.47 -15.24 0.14
CA LEU A 294 -19.82 -15.03 -1.15
C LEU A 294 -18.32 -15.34 -1.11
N SER A 295 -17.64 -15.05 0.00
CA SER A 295 -16.23 -15.38 0.15
C SER A 295 -15.98 -16.89 0.18
N LYS A 296 -16.85 -17.64 0.85
CA LYS A 296 -16.84 -19.11 0.88
C LYS A 296 -17.17 -19.70 -0.48
N GLU A 297 -18.20 -19.17 -1.16
CA GLU A 297 -18.59 -19.59 -2.51
C GLU A 297 -17.45 -19.38 -3.51
N ALA A 298 -16.76 -18.24 -3.44
CA ALA A 298 -15.61 -17.96 -4.30
C ALA A 298 -14.40 -18.86 -3.98
N GLY A 299 -14.29 -19.38 -2.75
CA GLY A 299 -13.18 -20.20 -2.30
C GLY A 299 -11.92 -19.41 -1.95
N VAL A 300 -12.06 -18.17 -1.44
CA VAL A 300 -10.92 -17.42 -0.91
C VAL A 300 -10.34 -18.10 0.32
N ASP A 301 -9.05 -17.94 0.53
CA ASP A 301 -8.36 -18.60 1.64
C ASP A 301 -8.67 -17.90 2.98
N GLU A 302 -8.92 -16.59 2.94
CA GLU A 302 -9.24 -15.79 4.13
C GLU A 302 -10.12 -14.58 3.78
N MET A 303 -10.96 -14.16 4.71
CA MET A 303 -11.68 -12.90 4.64
C MET A 303 -11.34 -12.02 5.83
N VAL A 304 -10.91 -10.79 5.57
CA VAL A 304 -10.48 -9.82 6.60
C VAL A 304 -11.37 -8.58 6.57
N PHE A 305 -11.94 -8.24 7.71
CA PHE A 305 -12.70 -7.01 7.89
C PHE A 305 -11.83 -5.96 8.55
N THR A 306 -11.76 -4.78 7.95
CA THR A 306 -11.11 -3.62 8.54
C THR A 306 -12.02 -2.40 8.45
N PHE A 307 -11.64 -1.31 9.10
CA PHE A 307 -12.38 -0.06 8.96
C PHE A 307 -11.51 1.05 8.40
N SER A 308 -12.14 2.07 7.81
CA SER A 308 -11.46 3.27 7.35
C SER A 308 -11.94 4.49 8.12
N ARG A 309 -10.99 5.35 8.50
CA ARG A 309 -11.29 6.68 9.08
C ARG A 309 -11.59 7.73 8.01
N THR A 310 -11.48 7.35 6.75
CA THR A 310 -11.71 8.26 5.61
C THR A 310 -12.53 7.55 4.52
N PRO A 311 -13.57 8.19 4.01
CA PRO A 311 -14.08 9.52 4.41
C PRO A 311 -14.75 9.47 5.80
N VAL A 312 -14.68 10.57 6.56
CA VAL A 312 -15.24 10.62 7.93
C VAL A 312 -16.74 10.29 7.95
N TYR A 313 -17.49 10.76 6.94
CA TYR A 313 -18.93 10.46 6.83
C TYR A 313 -19.22 8.98 6.54
N GLY A 314 -18.22 8.21 6.14
CA GLY A 314 -18.31 6.77 5.87
C GLY A 314 -17.93 5.88 7.04
N MET A 315 -17.47 6.44 8.16
CA MET A 315 -17.03 5.64 9.30
C MET A 315 -18.15 4.75 9.84
N SER A 316 -17.86 3.48 10.04
CA SER A 316 -18.78 2.55 10.71
C SER A 316 -18.61 2.65 12.23
N TRP A 317 -19.58 3.25 12.89
CA TRP A 317 -19.64 3.26 14.36
C TRP A 317 -19.93 1.87 14.91
N ARG A 318 -20.67 1.04 14.18
CA ARG A 318 -20.93 -0.35 14.56
C ARG A 318 -19.63 -1.14 14.70
N PHE A 319 -18.74 -1.03 13.75
CA PHE A 319 -17.42 -1.67 13.80
C PHE A 319 -16.53 -1.08 14.91
N ILE A 320 -16.47 0.26 15.02
CA ILE A 320 -15.64 0.95 16.03
C ILE A 320 -16.05 0.62 17.45
N LEU A 321 -17.35 0.52 17.71
CA LEU A 321 -17.90 0.21 19.02
C LEU A 321 -18.04 -1.30 19.28
N ASN A 322 -17.52 -2.13 18.40
CA ASN A 322 -17.60 -3.60 18.49
C ASN A 322 -19.04 -4.10 18.71
N LEU A 323 -20.00 -3.54 17.99
CA LEU A 323 -21.40 -3.96 18.00
C LEU A 323 -21.64 -5.08 16.98
N PRO A 324 -22.71 -5.90 17.13
CA PRO A 324 -23.02 -6.94 16.15
C PRO A 324 -22.99 -6.43 14.70
N PRO A 325 -22.38 -7.19 13.75
CA PRO A 325 -21.86 -8.57 13.88
C PRO A 325 -20.36 -8.67 14.30
N PHE A 326 -19.75 -7.61 14.77
CA PHE A 326 -18.29 -7.53 15.00
C PHE A 326 -17.88 -7.85 16.45
N ASN A 327 -18.80 -8.23 17.30
CA ASN A 327 -18.59 -8.50 18.75
C ASN A 327 -18.43 -9.99 19.09
N SER A 328 -18.04 -10.82 18.12
CA SER A 328 -17.81 -12.26 18.32
C SER A 328 -16.35 -12.57 18.62
#